data_9cc4b13d443c137361e7ed7a5d9083a3
#
_entry.id   9cc4b13d443c137361e7ed7a5d9083a3
#
_cell.length_a   1.000
_cell.length_b   1.000
_cell.length_c   1.000
_cell.angle_alpha   90.00
_cell.angle_beta   90.00
_cell.angle_gamma   90.00
#
_symmetry.space_group_name_H-M   'P 1'
#
loop_
_entity.id
_entity.type
_entity.pdbx_description
1 polymer ?
#
loop_
_entity_poly.entity_id
_entity_poly.type
_entity_poly.pdbx_seq_one_letter_code
_entity_poly.pdbx_strand_id
1 'polypeptide(L)'
;DVYKRQYINVTSGLVVYPKVIHSRLMSELPFMATENILMDAVKKGGDRQELHERIRVHSMAAADVVKMQGGKNDLIDRIAADPAFMMTKEEILATMKPENFVGRAPQQTADFLSEVIKPILDANKDLLGINVEINV
;
A
#
# COMPACT_ATOMS: atom_id res chain seq x y z
N ASP A 1 15.84 -13.87 -29.23
CA ASP A 1 15.27 -12.71 -29.96
C ASP A 1 13.74 -12.63 -29.81
N VAL A 2 13.02 -13.70 -30.02
CA VAL A 2 11.54 -13.74 -29.89
C VAL A 2 11.07 -13.30 -28.51
N TYR A 3 11.64 -13.87 -27.45
CA TYR A 3 11.29 -13.51 -26.09
C TYR A 3 11.64 -12.06 -25.72
N LYS A 4 12.76 -11.54 -26.23
CA LYS A 4 13.15 -10.15 -26.01
C LYS A 4 12.18 -9.18 -26.66
N ARG A 5 11.73 -9.46 -27.89
CA ARG A 5 10.71 -8.67 -28.59
C ARG A 5 9.37 -8.69 -27.85
N GLN A 6 8.92 -9.87 -27.39
CA GLN A 6 7.72 -10.00 -26.58
C GLN A 6 7.82 -9.17 -25.30
N TYR A 7 8.98 -9.23 -24.63
CA TYR A 7 9.20 -8.47 -23.39
C TYR A 7 9.12 -6.96 -23.61
N ILE A 8 9.77 -6.46 -24.66
CA ILE A 8 9.71 -5.04 -25.05
C ILE A 8 8.28 -4.62 -25.38
N ASN A 9 7.56 -5.43 -26.15
CA ASN A 9 6.17 -5.14 -26.54
C ASN A 9 5.26 -5.06 -25.30
N VAL A 10 5.34 -6.03 -24.39
CA VAL A 10 4.55 -6.06 -23.15
C VAL A 10 4.88 -4.87 -22.25
N THR A 11 6.17 -4.57 -22.05
CA THR A 11 6.59 -3.46 -21.18
C THR A 11 6.21 -2.10 -21.76
N SER A 12 6.25 -1.94 -23.08
CA SER A 12 5.83 -0.70 -23.75
C SER A 12 4.32 -0.47 -23.64
N GLY A 13 3.53 -1.55 -23.50
CA GLY A 13 2.07 -1.49 -23.38
C GLY A 13 1.56 -1.48 -21.94
N LEU A 14 2.42 -1.43 -20.94
CA LEU A 14 2.01 -1.41 -19.53
C LEU A 14 1.21 -0.15 -19.19
N VAL A 15 0.03 -0.38 -18.63
CA VAL A 15 -0.84 0.70 -18.16
C VAL A 15 -0.98 0.61 -16.64
N VAL A 16 -0.70 1.72 -15.96
CA VAL A 16 -0.88 1.84 -14.51
C VAL A 16 -2.20 2.55 -14.23
N TYR A 17 -3.00 1.97 -13.35
CA TYR A 17 -4.27 2.55 -12.90
C TYR A 17 -4.18 3.02 -11.45
N PRO A 18 -3.69 4.25 -11.17
CA PRO A 18 -3.43 4.72 -9.81
C PRO A 18 -4.66 4.66 -8.89
N LYS A 19 -5.84 4.98 -9.44
CA LYS A 19 -7.11 4.93 -8.67
C LYS A 19 -7.50 3.52 -8.25
N VAL A 20 -7.22 2.51 -9.11
CA VAL A 20 -7.48 1.10 -8.80
C VAL A 20 -6.52 0.63 -7.71
N ILE A 21 -5.23 0.99 -7.85
CA ILE A 21 -4.20 0.69 -6.83
C ILE A 21 -4.59 1.31 -5.49
N HIS A 22 -4.96 2.59 -5.48
CA HIS A 22 -5.40 3.29 -4.27
C HIS A 22 -6.62 2.62 -3.63
N SER A 23 -7.64 2.31 -4.41
CA SER A 23 -8.85 1.64 -3.92
C SER A 23 -8.52 0.28 -3.29
N ARG A 24 -7.67 -0.51 -3.94
CA ARG A 24 -7.23 -1.81 -3.43
C ARG A 24 -6.44 -1.66 -2.13
N LEU A 25 -5.50 -0.73 -2.10
CA LEU A 25 -4.69 -0.45 -0.92
C LEU A 25 -5.57 -0.02 0.25
N MET A 26 -6.49 0.91 0.04
CA MET A 26 -7.38 1.41 1.09
C MET A 26 -8.37 0.37 1.63
N SER A 27 -8.63 -0.72 0.91
CA SER A 27 -9.43 -1.84 1.43
C SER A 27 -8.68 -2.69 2.46
N GLU A 28 -7.36 -2.78 2.35
CA GLU A 28 -6.51 -3.62 3.21
C GLU A 28 -5.79 -2.82 4.30
N LEU A 29 -5.50 -1.54 4.02
CA LEU A 29 -4.72 -0.67 4.89
C LEU A 29 -5.23 -0.57 6.33
N PRO A 30 -6.56 -0.60 6.62
CA PRO A 30 -7.05 -0.61 7.98
C PRO A 30 -6.48 -1.73 8.84
N PHE A 31 -6.32 -2.94 8.30
CA PHE A 31 -5.72 -4.06 9.02
C PHE A 31 -4.21 -3.89 9.22
N MET A 32 -3.52 -3.31 8.24
CA MET A 32 -2.07 -3.05 8.32
C MET A 32 -1.73 -1.94 9.30
N ALA A 33 -2.60 -0.93 9.45
CA ALA A 33 -2.37 0.24 10.29
C ALA A 33 -2.65 0.02 11.78
N THR A 34 -3.14 -1.15 12.18
CA THR A 34 -3.56 -1.45 13.55
C THR A 34 -2.46 -1.21 14.58
N GLU A 35 -1.20 -1.54 14.28
CA GLU A 35 -0.06 -1.27 15.18
C GLU A 35 0.18 0.23 15.36
N ASN A 36 0.10 1.01 14.29
CA ASN A 36 0.27 2.47 14.38
C ASN A 36 -0.85 3.11 15.19
N ILE A 37 -2.10 2.67 14.99
CA ILE A 37 -3.26 3.12 15.76
C ILE A 37 -3.08 2.76 17.24
N LEU A 38 -2.65 1.54 17.55
CA LEU A 38 -2.34 1.10 18.91
C LEU A 38 -1.32 2.01 19.57
N MET A 39 -0.21 2.26 18.89
CA MET A 39 0.87 3.10 19.44
C MET A 39 0.43 4.55 19.67
N ASP A 40 -0.40 5.11 18.80
CA ASP A 40 -0.91 6.46 18.97
C ASP A 40 -1.94 6.54 20.12
N ALA A 41 -2.79 5.53 20.30
CA ALA A 41 -3.69 5.44 21.44
C ALA A 41 -2.94 5.26 22.77
N VAL A 42 -1.86 4.48 22.80
CA VAL A 42 -0.99 4.33 23.98
C VAL A 42 -0.31 5.64 24.34
N LYS A 43 0.16 6.43 23.37
CA LYS A 43 0.71 7.78 23.62
C LYS A 43 -0.31 8.73 24.25
N LYS A 44 -1.60 8.51 24.02
CA LYS A 44 -2.70 9.26 24.65
C LYS A 44 -3.06 8.75 26.06
N GLY A 45 -2.39 7.70 26.54
CA GLY A 45 -2.54 7.17 27.90
C GLY A 45 -3.34 5.86 27.98
N GLY A 46 -3.67 5.25 26.85
CA GLY A 46 -4.35 3.94 26.83
C GLY A 46 -3.44 2.79 27.28
N ASP A 47 -4.04 1.78 27.92
CA ASP A 47 -3.34 0.55 28.27
C ASP A 47 -3.04 -0.29 27.03
N ARG A 48 -1.77 -0.63 26.80
CA ARG A 48 -1.34 -1.35 25.60
C ARG A 48 -1.98 -2.74 25.46
N GLN A 49 -2.12 -3.46 26.56
CA GLN A 49 -2.66 -4.83 26.53
C GLN A 49 -4.17 -4.82 26.26
N GLU A 50 -4.88 -3.92 26.94
CA GLU A 50 -6.30 -3.73 26.73
C GLU A 50 -6.61 -3.30 25.29
N LEU A 51 -5.89 -2.29 24.79
CA LEU A 51 -6.06 -1.79 23.42
C LEU A 51 -5.73 -2.84 22.36
N HIS A 52 -4.69 -3.66 22.59
CA HIS A 52 -4.35 -4.76 21.68
C HIS A 52 -5.50 -5.80 21.60
N GLU A 53 -6.09 -6.18 22.74
CA GLU A 53 -7.21 -7.11 22.74
C GLU A 53 -8.44 -6.51 22.05
N ARG A 54 -8.73 -5.23 22.26
CA ARG A 54 -9.82 -4.53 21.57
C ARG A 54 -9.61 -4.48 20.05
N ILE A 55 -8.39 -4.17 19.59
CA ILE A 55 -8.02 -4.23 18.16
C ILE A 55 -8.26 -5.63 17.62
N ARG A 56 -7.85 -6.68 18.34
CA ARG A 56 -8.07 -8.06 17.91
C ARG A 56 -9.55 -8.35 17.71
N VAL A 57 -10.40 -7.98 18.68
CA VAL A 57 -11.85 -8.20 18.61
C VAL A 57 -12.47 -7.43 17.44
N HIS A 58 -12.14 -6.15 17.29
CA HIS A 58 -12.66 -5.32 16.19
C HIS A 58 -12.18 -5.82 14.82
N SER A 59 -10.91 -6.26 14.73
CA SER A 59 -10.35 -6.80 13.49
C SER A 59 -11.02 -8.11 13.06
N MET A 60 -11.30 -9.01 14.01
CA MET A 60 -12.03 -10.24 13.71
C MET A 60 -13.45 -9.94 13.20
N ALA A 61 -14.16 -9.05 13.86
CA ALA A 61 -15.51 -8.66 13.44
C ALA A 61 -15.53 -7.97 12.07
N ALA A 62 -14.56 -7.09 11.79
CA ALA A 62 -14.42 -6.46 10.47
C ALA A 62 -14.03 -7.47 9.38
N ALA A 63 -13.16 -8.43 9.72
CA ALA A 63 -12.79 -9.51 8.80
C ALA A 63 -13.98 -10.39 8.43
N ASP A 64 -14.88 -10.67 9.36
CA ASP A 64 -16.13 -11.40 9.08
C ASP A 64 -17.03 -10.63 8.12
N VAL A 65 -17.17 -9.31 8.28
CA VAL A 65 -17.93 -8.46 7.35
C VAL A 65 -17.32 -8.56 5.93
N VAL A 66 -16.00 -8.45 5.80
CA VAL A 66 -15.34 -8.51 4.50
C VAL A 66 -15.39 -9.91 3.88
N LYS A 67 -15.03 -10.94 4.66
CA LYS A 67 -14.79 -12.29 4.12
C LYS A 67 -16.05 -13.14 4.03
N MET A 68 -16.96 -13.03 5.00
CA MET A 68 -18.16 -13.85 5.05
C MET A 68 -19.37 -13.19 4.40
N GLN A 69 -19.44 -11.85 4.43
CA GLN A 69 -20.59 -11.10 3.94
C GLN A 69 -20.30 -10.33 2.64
N GLY A 70 -19.03 -10.26 2.19
CA GLY A 70 -18.63 -9.45 1.02
C GLY A 70 -18.81 -7.95 1.23
N GLY A 71 -18.88 -7.50 2.49
CA GLY A 71 -19.06 -6.10 2.85
C GLY A 71 -17.77 -5.28 2.76
N LYS A 72 -17.91 -3.99 3.01
CA LYS A 72 -16.74 -3.09 3.10
C LYS A 72 -16.08 -3.24 4.47
N ASN A 73 -14.76 -3.03 4.51
CA ASN A 73 -13.99 -3.00 5.73
C ASN A 73 -14.44 -1.83 6.63
N ASP A 74 -15.01 -2.14 7.78
CA ASP A 74 -15.54 -1.18 8.75
C ASP A 74 -14.67 -1.05 10.02
N LEU A 75 -13.45 -1.60 10.00
CA LEU A 75 -12.55 -1.62 11.16
C LEU A 75 -12.33 -0.23 11.76
N ILE A 76 -12.12 0.77 10.92
CA ILE A 76 -11.87 2.14 11.37
C ILE A 76 -13.08 2.73 12.08
N ASP A 77 -14.28 2.46 11.59
CA ASP A 77 -15.52 2.92 12.22
C ASP A 77 -15.72 2.26 13.59
N ARG A 78 -15.36 0.98 13.72
CA ARG A 78 -15.41 0.25 14.99
C ARG A 78 -14.43 0.81 16.01
N ILE A 79 -13.17 1.04 15.60
CA ILE A 79 -12.14 1.59 16.48
C ILE A 79 -12.50 3.04 16.88
N ALA A 80 -12.97 3.85 15.95
CA ALA A 80 -13.37 5.23 16.23
C ALA A 80 -14.59 5.33 17.18
N ALA A 81 -15.46 4.34 17.16
CA ALA A 81 -16.61 4.25 18.07
C ALA A 81 -16.24 3.72 19.47
N ASP A 82 -15.06 3.16 19.66
CA ASP A 82 -14.61 2.62 20.95
C ASP A 82 -13.86 3.70 21.75
N PRO A 83 -14.44 4.18 22.87
CA PRO A 83 -13.86 5.28 23.65
C PRO A 83 -12.51 4.93 24.30
N ALA A 84 -12.14 3.66 24.38
CA ALA A 84 -10.87 3.24 24.96
C ALA A 84 -9.67 3.74 24.15
N PHE A 85 -9.82 3.99 22.83
CA PHE A 85 -8.75 4.49 21.99
C PHE A 85 -8.50 5.99 22.15
N MET A 86 -9.46 6.76 22.69
CA MET A 86 -9.35 8.20 22.86
C MET A 86 -8.92 8.94 21.57
N MET A 87 -9.33 8.43 20.43
CA MET A 87 -8.99 8.94 19.10
C MET A 87 -10.25 9.23 18.31
N THR A 88 -10.23 10.35 17.58
CA THR A 88 -11.28 10.64 16.59
C THR A 88 -11.04 9.85 15.31
N LYS A 89 -12.07 9.71 14.49
CA LYS A 89 -11.96 9.06 13.18
C LYS A 89 -10.94 9.77 12.28
N GLU A 90 -10.89 11.09 12.34
CA GLU A 90 -9.93 11.91 11.58
C GLU A 90 -8.50 11.65 11.99
N GLU A 91 -8.23 11.49 13.29
CA GLU A 91 -6.89 11.14 13.79
C GLU A 91 -6.47 9.73 13.33
N ILE A 92 -7.37 8.76 13.38
CA ILE A 92 -7.11 7.40 12.89
C ILE A 92 -6.82 7.41 11.37
N LEU A 93 -7.62 8.13 10.59
CA LEU A 93 -7.40 8.25 9.15
C LEU A 93 -6.08 8.95 8.83
N ALA A 94 -5.64 9.90 9.65
CA ALA A 94 -4.35 10.56 9.47
C ALA A 94 -3.15 9.61 9.68
N THR A 95 -3.32 8.60 10.54
CA THR A 95 -2.31 7.53 10.77
C THR A 95 -2.19 6.60 9.54
N MET A 96 -3.27 6.43 8.77
CA MET A 96 -3.36 5.51 7.64
C MET A 96 -2.93 6.10 6.29
N LYS A 97 -2.05 7.09 6.26
CA LYS A 97 -1.52 7.59 4.99
C LYS A 97 -0.65 6.52 4.34
N PRO A 98 -0.92 6.12 3.07
CA PRO A 98 -0.16 5.06 2.39
C PRO A 98 1.35 5.30 2.38
N GLU A 99 1.77 6.57 2.32
CA GLU A 99 3.17 6.98 2.30
C GLU A 99 3.94 6.56 3.56
N ASN A 100 3.24 6.34 4.67
CA ASN A 100 3.85 5.87 5.93
C ASN A 100 4.20 4.38 5.91
N PHE A 101 3.74 3.62 4.88
CA PHE A 101 3.88 2.17 4.80
C PHE A 101 4.79 1.70 3.67
N VAL A 102 5.38 2.61 2.91
CA VAL A 102 6.24 2.29 1.75
C VAL A 102 7.70 1.98 2.13
N GLY A 103 8.09 2.25 3.37
CA GLY A 103 9.45 2.04 3.86
C GLY A 103 10.49 2.74 2.99
N ARG A 104 11.53 2.01 2.58
CA ARG A 104 12.61 2.51 1.72
C ARG A 104 12.39 2.28 0.22
N ALA A 105 11.24 1.76 -0.19
CA ALA A 105 11.00 1.42 -1.60
C ALA A 105 11.19 2.61 -2.58
N PRO A 106 10.73 3.85 -2.29
CA PRO A 106 10.99 4.99 -3.16
C PRO A 106 12.49 5.30 -3.29
N GLN A 107 13.22 5.27 -2.16
CA GLN A 107 14.66 5.52 -2.16
C GLN A 107 15.43 4.45 -2.93
N GLN A 108 15.13 3.17 -2.68
CA GLN A 108 15.75 2.05 -3.38
C GLN A 108 15.50 2.11 -4.89
N THR A 109 14.31 2.51 -5.30
CA THR A 109 13.98 2.71 -6.72
C THR A 109 14.81 3.85 -7.33
N ALA A 110 14.91 4.99 -6.64
CA ALA A 110 15.70 6.12 -7.11
C ALA A 110 17.19 5.78 -7.22
N ASP A 111 17.73 5.10 -6.21
CA ASP A 111 19.13 4.64 -6.19
C ASP A 111 19.39 3.67 -7.36
N PHE A 112 18.53 2.67 -7.55
CA PHE A 112 18.66 1.72 -8.66
C PHE A 112 18.59 2.40 -10.02
N LEU A 113 17.68 3.34 -10.21
CA LEU A 113 17.58 4.10 -11.47
C LEU A 113 18.83 4.94 -11.75
N SER A 114 19.37 5.59 -10.71
CA SER A 114 20.54 6.47 -10.88
C SER A 114 21.86 5.71 -10.99
N GLU A 115 22.04 4.66 -10.21
CA GLU A 115 23.32 3.94 -10.08
C GLU A 115 23.48 2.81 -11.11
N VAL A 116 22.37 2.18 -11.50
CA VAL A 116 22.39 1.00 -12.40
C VAL A 116 21.81 1.34 -13.77
N ILE A 117 20.59 1.84 -13.82
CA ILE A 117 19.86 1.99 -15.08
C ILE A 117 20.42 3.15 -15.90
N LYS A 118 20.61 4.32 -15.29
CA LYS A 118 21.10 5.50 -16.01
C LYS A 118 22.46 5.28 -16.69
N PRO A 119 23.49 4.70 -16.06
CA PRO A 119 24.75 4.39 -16.74
C PRO A 119 24.59 3.46 -17.94
N ILE A 120 23.71 2.45 -17.85
CA ILE A 120 23.44 1.53 -18.96
C ILE A 120 22.78 2.28 -20.14
N LEU A 121 21.79 3.13 -19.86
CA LEU A 121 21.13 3.92 -20.89
C LEU A 121 22.09 4.94 -21.52
N ASP A 122 22.93 5.58 -20.72
CA ASP A 122 23.92 6.54 -21.19
C ASP A 122 24.98 5.90 -22.09
N ALA A 123 25.37 4.66 -21.80
CA ALA A 123 26.32 3.89 -22.60
C ALA A 123 25.72 3.36 -23.91
N ASN A 124 24.41 3.32 -24.06
CA ASN A 124 23.70 2.72 -25.20
C ASN A 124 22.70 3.71 -25.84
N LYS A 125 22.99 5.00 -25.82
CA LYS A 125 22.08 6.04 -26.32
C LYS A 125 21.66 5.87 -27.77
N ASP A 126 22.55 5.36 -28.61
CA ASP A 126 22.32 5.06 -30.00
C ASP A 126 21.33 3.90 -30.26
N LEU A 127 21.11 3.08 -29.26
CA LEU A 127 20.16 1.96 -29.29
C LEU A 127 18.78 2.31 -28.70
N LEU A 128 18.60 3.51 -28.18
CA LEU A 128 17.33 3.93 -27.58
C LEU A 128 16.31 4.28 -28.68
N GLY A 129 15.03 4.06 -28.37
CA GLY A 129 13.92 4.39 -29.27
C GLY A 129 13.65 3.34 -30.36
N ILE A 130 14.22 2.15 -30.25
CA ILE A 130 13.89 1.03 -31.12
C ILE A 130 12.44 0.61 -30.86
N ASN A 131 11.59 0.77 -31.87
CA ASN A 131 10.22 0.32 -31.83
C ASN A 131 10.15 -1.13 -32.31
N VAL A 132 9.49 -2.00 -31.55
CA VAL A 132 9.29 -3.41 -31.89
C VAL A 132 7.82 -3.67 -32.00
N GLU A 133 7.36 -3.89 -33.23
CA GLU A 133 5.99 -4.38 -33.48
C GLU A 133 6.00 -5.90 -33.61
N ILE A 134 5.11 -6.54 -32.88
CA ILE A 134 4.82 -7.97 -33.04
C ILE A 134 3.56 -8.06 -33.89
N ASN A 135 3.73 -8.43 -35.15
CA ASN A 135 2.59 -8.81 -36.01
C ASN A 135 2.24 -10.26 -35.70
N VAL A 136 1.10 -10.48 -35.09
CA VAL A 136 0.50 -11.81 -34.86
C VAL A 136 -0.56 -12.05 -35.90
#